data_98bf0d4085a33904eb49599b3b9f3d82
#
_entry.id   98bf0d4085a33904eb49599b3b9f3d82
#
_cell.length_a   1.000
_cell.length_b   1.000
_cell.length_c   1.000
_cell.angle_alpha   90.00
_cell.angle_beta   90.00
_cell.angle_gamma   90.00
#
_symmetry.space_group_name_H-M   'P 1'
#
loop_
_entity.id
_entity.type
_entity.pdbx_description
1 polymer ?
#
loop_
_entity_poly.entity_id
_entity_poly.type
_entity_poly.pdbx_seq_one_letter_code
_entity_poly.pdbx_strand_id
1 'polypeptide(L)'
;NPPAELRRLNEDLYNELCGAGAIVSNEEDEYKKQLRNSQKIRLESGVFHLMINPTLDCNLHCWYCYEKHVKGSSISTDIMNGILGLISKNCIGQRNIKKLILSFFGGEPLLEFDSVRKIILHSSECCEKKNIELGVSFTSNGVLIDDEMVSFFKENMLDVTFQITLDGAREEHNKTRFTKGSVGTYDIIIRNIQRLLEGQIPVILHINYTAKNF
;
A
#
# COMPACT_ATOMS: atom_id res chain seq x y z
N ASN A 1 31.09 19.30 23.63
CA ASN A 1 29.68 18.91 23.50
C ASN A 1 28.95 20.01 22.71
N PRO A 2 28.62 19.81 21.42
CA PRO A 2 28.01 20.81 20.55
C PRO A 2 26.76 21.50 21.12
N PRO A 3 25.81 20.80 21.77
CA PRO A 3 24.65 21.44 22.36
C PRO A 3 24.99 22.41 23.52
N ALA A 4 26.00 22.10 24.34
CA ALA A 4 26.41 22.98 25.43
C ALA A 4 27.16 24.23 24.94
N GLU A 5 27.87 24.12 23.82
CA GLU A 5 28.51 25.24 23.16
C GLU A 5 27.52 26.15 22.49
N LEU A 6 26.49 25.59 21.81
CA LEU A 6 25.38 26.34 21.23
C LEU A 6 24.64 27.14 22.31
N ARG A 7 24.32 26.53 23.45
CA ARG A 7 23.67 27.23 24.58
C ARG A 7 24.45 28.44 25.07
N ARG A 8 25.82 28.35 25.09
CA ARG A 8 26.68 29.48 25.47
C ARG A 8 26.68 30.59 24.42
N LEU A 9 26.57 30.25 23.15
CA LEU A 9 26.65 31.19 22.03
C LEU A 9 25.29 31.88 21.77
N ASN A 10 24.22 31.16 21.88
CA ASN A 10 22.85 31.65 21.63
C ASN A 10 21.86 30.81 22.42
N GLU A 11 21.44 31.31 23.59
CA GLU A 11 20.55 30.60 24.49
C GLU A 11 19.07 30.53 23.93
N ASP A 12 18.64 31.56 23.20
CA ASP A 12 17.30 31.60 22.61
C ASP A 12 17.18 30.54 21.53
N LEU A 13 18.13 30.45 20.63
CA LEU A 13 18.17 29.42 19.59
C LEU A 13 18.28 28.01 20.21
N TYR A 14 19.06 27.86 21.27
CA TYR A 14 19.14 26.58 21.98
C TYR A 14 17.79 26.16 22.55
N ASN A 15 17.06 27.10 23.20
CA ASN A 15 15.74 26.83 23.78
C ASN A 15 14.71 26.54 22.70
N GLU A 16 14.73 27.23 21.55
CA GLU A 16 13.87 26.98 20.41
C GLU A 16 14.10 25.58 19.85
N LEU A 17 15.36 25.17 19.67
CA LEU A 17 15.72 23.84 19.20
C LEU A 17 15.34 22.72 20.19
N CYS A 18 15.46 22.99 21.50
CA CYS A 18 14.95 22.08 22.52
C CYS A 18 13.42 21.97 22.47
N GLY A 19 12.71 23.08 22.31
CA GLY A 19 11.24 23.11 22.18
C GLY A 19 10.75 22.37 20.93
N ALA A 20 11.49 22.48 19.83
CA ALA A 20 11.25 21.76 18.59
C ALA A 20 11.66 20.27 18.65
N GLY A 21 12.31 19.81 19.72
CA GLY A 21 12.79 18.43 19.84
C GLY A 21 14.03 18.12 19.01
N ALA A 22 14.70 19.12 18.44
CA ALA A 22 15.95 18.97 17.69
C ALA A 22 17.16 18.76 18.60
N ILE A 23 17.09 19.23 19.84
CA ILE A 23 18.06 18.95 20.91
C ILE A 23 17.30 18.28 22.05
N VAL A 24 17.75 17.08 22.43
CA VAL A 24 17.20 16.27 23.51
C VAL A 24 18.23 15.99 24.58
N SER A 25 17.77 15.69 25.81
CA SER A 25 18.65 15.28 26.89
C SER A 25 19.32 13.94 26.60
N ASN A 26 20.58 13.77 26.98
CA ASN A 26 21.27 12.47 26.89
C ASN A 26 20.61 11.37 27.74
N GLU A 27 19.76 11.73 28.69
CA GLU A 27 19.01 10.79 29.53
C GLU A 27 17.70 10.36 28.88
N GLU A 28 17.27 11.05 27.81
CA GLU A 28 16.06 10.72 27.09
C GLU A 28 16.31 9.57 26.11
N ASP A 29 15.63 8.45 26.32
CA ASP A 29 15.65 7.33 25.39
C ASP A 29 14.69 7.67 24.21
N GLU A 30 15.24 8.32 23.19
CA GLU A 30 14.49 8.74 21.99
C GLU A 30 13.80 7.56 21.30
N TYR A 31 14.42 6.38 21.29
CA TYR A 31 13.83 5.18 20.73
C TYR A 31 12.56 4.79 21.47
N LYS A 32 12.60 4.77 22.81
CA LYS A 32 11.41 4.47 23.61
C LYS A 32 10.33 5.53 23.48
N LYS A 33 10.71 6.81 23.37
CA LYS A 33 9.78 7.92 23.14
C LYS A 33 9.07 7.77 21.80
N GLN A 34 9.82 7.52 20.72
CA GLN A 34 9.28 7.29 19.39
C GLN A 34 8.41 6.03 19.33
N LEU A 35 8.82 4.96 20.00
CA LEU A 35 8.03 3.74 20.08
C LEU A 35 6.68 3.99 20.79
N ARG A 36 6.68 4.70 21.93
CA ARG A 36 5.45 5.07 22.64
C ARG A 36 4.54 5.96 21.79
N ASN A 37 5.10 6.98 21.12
CA ASN A 37 4.35 7.87 20.24
C ASN A 37 3.74 7.09 19.06
N SER A 38 4.52 6.21 18.43
CA SER A 38 4.04 5.36 17.35
C SER A 38 2.93 4.42 17.82
N GLN A 39 3.09 3.80 19.00
CA GLN A 39 2.05 2.95 19.59
C GLN A 39 0.79 3.75 19.91
N LYS A 40 0.93 4.94 20.50
CA LYS A 40 -0.19 5.84 20.81
C LYS A 40 -0.97 6.22 19.56
N ILE A 41 -0.29 6.68 18.50
CA ILE A 41 -0.90 7.02 17.22
C ILE A 41 -1.66 5.81 16.65
N ARG A 42 -1.06 4.62 16.65
CA ARG A 42 -1.69 3.39 16.16
C ARG A 42 -2.93 2.99 16.96
N LEU A 43 -2.89 3.15 18.27
CA LEU A 43 -4.00 2.79 19.16
C LEU A 43 -5.14 3.80 19.13
N GLU A 44 -4.82 5.09 18.99
CA GLU A 44 -5.78 6.20 19.01
C GLU A 44 -6.39 6.50 17.63
N SER A 45 -5.72 6.14 16.53
CA SER A 45 -6.23 6.42 15.17
C SER A 45 -7.54 5.71 14.86
N GLY A 46 -7.83 4.60 15.51
CA GLY A 46 -8.97 3.74 15.19
C GLY A 46 -8.86 3.12 13.78
N VAL A 47 -7.68 3.14 13.17
CA VAL A 47 -7.42 2.56 11.85
C VAL A 47 -6.73 1.21 12.01
N PHE A 48 -7.32 0.18 11.41
CA PHE A 48 -6.67 -1.11 11.21
C PHE A 48 -6.24 -1.23 9.75
N HIS A 49 -4.93 -1.21 9.52
CA HIS A 49 -4.35 -1.35 8.18
C HIS A 49 -3.74 -2.73 8.04
N LEU A 50 -4.20 -3.48 7.04
CA LEU A 50 -3.73 -4.82 6.72
C LEU A 50 -3.15 -4.81 5.29
N MET A 51 -1.84 -5.06 5.18
CA MET A 51 -1.16 -5.26 3.91
C MET A 51 -1.11 -6.75 3.61
N ILE A 52 -1.55 -7.13 2.42
CA ILE A 52 -1.68 -8.52 1.98
C ILE A 52 -0.97 -8.71 0.65
N ASN A 53 -0.07 -9.68 0.62
CA ASN A 53 0.58 -10.14 -0.61
C ASN A 53 -0.09 -11.45 -1.05
N PRO A 54 -1.06 -11.42 -1.98
CA PRO A 54 -1.81 -12.61 -2.39
C PRO A 54 -0.92 -13.61 -3.11
N THR A 55 0.11 -13.12 -3.79
CA THR A 55 1.08 -13.92 -4.52
C THR A 55 2.43 -13.21 -4.58
N LEU A 56 3.50 -13.99 -4.71
CA LEU A 56 4.83 -13.53 -5.09
C LEU A 56 5.11 -13.76 -6.59
N ASP A 57 4.15 -14.32 -7.36
CA ASP A 57 4.26 -14.41 -8.82
C ASP A 57 3.93 -13.07 -9.48
N CYS A 58 4.52 -12.84 -10.65
CA CYS A 58 4.26 -11.64 -11.43
C CYS A 58 4.27 -11.99 -12.93
N ASN A 59 3.39 -11.36 -13.68
CA ASN A 59 3.31 -11.48 -15.13
C ASN A 59 4.33 -10.62 -15.89
N LEU A 60 5.08 -9.74 -15.17
CA LEU A 60 6.13 -8.90 -15.73
C LEU A 60 7.54 -9.29 -15.27
N HIS A 61 8.54 -8.80 -16.00
CA HIS A 61 9.97 -8.91 -15.72
C HIS A 61 10.62 -7.53 -15.74
N CYS A 62 10.37 -6.72 -14.67
CA CYS A 62 11.02 -5.42 -14.52
C CYS A 62 12.45 -5.62 -14.03
N TRP A 63 13.45 -5.05 -14.73
CA TRP A 63 14.86 -5.27 -14.40
C TRP A 63 15.28 -4.73 -13.02
N TYR A 64 14.55 -3.76 -12.47
CA TYR A 64 14.81 -3.17 -11.16
C TYR A 64 13.97 -3.77 -10.03
N CYS A 65 13.13 -4.77 -10.32
CA CYS A 65 12.24 -5.33 -9.31
C CYS A 65 13.04 -5.92 -8.14
N TYR A 66 12.74 -5.46 -6.94
CA TYR A 66 13.36 -5.96 -5.72
C TYR A 66 12.66 -7.20 -5.15
N GLU A 67 11.44 -7.50 -5.65
CA GLU A 67 10.70 -8.69 -5.24
C GLU A 67 11.29 -9.96 -5.86
N LYS A 68 11.41 -11.00 -5.03
CA LYS A 68 11.78 -12.32 -5.50
C LYS A 68 10.53 -13.06 -5.94
N HIS A 69 10.28 -13.08 -7.26
CA HIS A 69 9.11 -13.76 -7.81
C HIS A 69 9.18 -15.28 -7.60
N VAL A 70 8.08 -15.84 -7.13
CA VAL A 70 7.88 -17.29 -6.96
C VAL A 70 6.71 -17.72 -7.83
N LYS A 71 7.03 -18.34 -8.98
CA LYS A 71 6.05 -18.74 -9.97
C LYS A 71 4.98 -19.67 -9.38
N GLY A 72 3.72 -19.35 -9.61
CA GLY A 72 2.57 -20.12 -9.16
C GLY A 72 2.34 -20.07 -7.65
N SER A 73 3.00 -19.14 -6.93
CA SER A 73 2.67 -18.92 -5.53
C SER A 73 1.27 -18.31 -5.39
N SER A 74 0.53 -18.74 -4.38
CA SER A 74 -0.79 -18.19 -4.04
C SER A 74 -1.06 -18.33 -2.56
N ILE A 75 -2.05 -17.60 -2.06
CA ILE A 75 -2.52 -17.75 -0.68
C ILE A 75 -3.11 -19.15 -0.50
N SER A 76 -2.57 -19.93 0.46
CA SER A 76 -3.16 -21.20 0.85
C SER A 76 -4.49 -21.02 1.57
N THR A 77 -5.31 -22.08 1.61
CA THR A 77 -6.60 -22.07 2.33
C THR A 77 -6.42 -21.71 3.81
N ASP A 78 -5.35 -22.19 4.46
CA ASP A 78 -5.09 -21.90 5.87
C ASP A 78 -4.73 -20.43 6.08
N ILE A 79 -3.90 -19.86 5.20
CA ILE A 79 -3.57 -18.42 5.24
C ILE A 79 -4.83 -17.58 4.98
N MET A 80 -5.64 -17.97 3.99
CA MET A 80 -6.93 -17.30 3.70
C MET A 80 -7.81 -17.29 4.95
N ASN A 81 -8.04 -18.44 5.57
CA ASN A 81 -8.84 -18.55 6.80
C ASN A 81 -8.25 -17.70 7.95
N GLY A 82 -6.92 -17.66 8.06
CA GLY A 82 -6.22 -16.81 9.02
C GLY A 82 -6.48 -15.33 8.81
N ILE A 83 -6.43 -14.86 7.55
CA ILE A 83 -6.73 -13.46 7.18
C ILE A 83 -8.18 -13.11 7.51
N LEU A 84 -9.14 -13.93 7.07
CA LEU A 84 -10.56 -13.69 7.32
C LEU A 84 -10.87 -13.69 8.83
N GLY A 85 -10.27 -14.63 9.58
CA GLY A 85 -10.39 -14.69 11.04
C GLY A 85 -9.78 -13.47 11.73
N LEU A 86 -8.64 -12.96 11.25
CA LEU A 86 -7.99 -11.75 11.76
C LEU A 86 -8.86 -10.51 11.55
N ILE A 87 -9.46 -10.37 10.36
CA ILE A 87 -10.37 -9.28 10.02
C ILE A 87 -11.60 -9.33 10.92
N SER A 88 -12.27 -10.49 11.01
CA SER A 88 -13.45 -10.67 11.86
C SER A 88 -13.14 -10.36 13.33
N LYS A 89 -12.03 -10.84 13.87
CA LYS A 89 -11.61 -10.60 15.26
C LYS A 89 -11.37 -9.12 15.54
N ASN A 90 -10.80 -8.37 14.59
CA ASN A 90 -10.51 -6.95 14.79
C ASN A 90 -11.71 -6.06 14.52
N CYS A 91 -12.50 -6.32 13.47
CA CYS A 91 -13.68 -5.52 13.13
C CYS A 91 -14.88 -5.83 14.04
N ILE A 92 -15.14 -7.10 14.37
CA ILE A 92 -16.30 -7.50 15.18
C ILE A 92 -15.99 -7.53 16.67
N GLY A 93 -14.71 -7.69 17.04
CA GLY A 93 -14.25 -7.75 18.42
C GLY A 93 -14.37 -6.42 19.19
N GLN A 94 -13.80 -6.37 20.40
CA GLN A 94 -13.95 -5.23 21.33
C GLN A 94 -13.06 -4.02 21.00
N ARG A 95 -12.41 -3.96 19.84
CA ARG A 95 -11.53 -2.85 19.46
C ARG A 95 -12.34 -1.70 18.87
N ASN A 96 -12.01 -0.48 19.26
CA ASN A 96 -12.62 0.74 18.71
C ASN A 96 -12.00 1.08 17.34
N ILE A 97 -12.23 0.23 16.34
CA ILE A 97 -11.80 0.46 14.97
C ILE A 97 -12.88 1.26 14.24
N LYS A 98 -12.47 2.33 13.60
CA LYS A 98 -13.31 3.21 12.78
C LYS A 98 -13.12 3.00 11.29
N LYS A 99 -11.91 2.53 10.91
CA LYS A 99 -11.54 2.30 9.51
C LYS A 99 -10.68 1.06 9.37
N LEU A 100 -11.05 0.19 8.43
CA LEU A 100 -10.22 -0.91 7.92
C LEU A 100 -9.63 -0.48 6.58
N ILE A 101 -8.32 -0.61 6.41
CA ILE A 101 -7.65 -0.42 5.13
C ILE A 101 -7.03 -1.75 4.71
N LEU A 102 -7.41 -2.21 3.54
CA LEU A 102 -6.79 -3.35 2.87
C LEU A 102 -5.85 -2.85 1.78
N SER A 103 -4.57 -3.18 1.86
CA SER A 103 -3.59 -2.86 0.81
C SER A 103 -3.07 -4.15 0.19
N PHE A 104 -3.33 -4.34 -1.09
CA PHE A 104 -2.86 -5.49 -1.85
C PHE A 104 -1.56 -5.14 -2.59
N PHE A 105 -0.55 -5.96 -2.35
CA PHE A 105 0.81 -5.80 -2.86
C PHE A 105 1.39 -7.18 -3.25
N GLY A 106 2.71 -7.29 -3.46
CA GLY A 106 3.43 -8.53 -3.75
C GLY A 106 4.00 -8.52 -5.18
N GLY A 107 4.05 -9.66 -5.86
CA GLY A 107 4.45 -9.73 -7.25
C GLY A 107 3.48 -8.95 -8.13
N GLU A 108 2.34 -9.56 -8.45
CA GLU A 108 1.18 -8.88 -9.05
C GLU A 108 -0.10 -9.38 -8.37
N PRO A 109 -0.73 -8.57 -7.51
CA PRO A 109 -1.87 -9.01 -6.72
C PRO A 109 -3.09 -9.42 -7.56
N LEU A 110 -3.24 -8.87 -8.77
CA LEU A 110 -4.37 -9.18 -9.66
C LEU A 110 -4.28 -10.56 -10.31
N LEU A 111 -3.15 -11.27 -10.22
CA LEU A 111 -3.07 -12.68 -10.59
C LEU A 111 -3.94 -13.57 -9.68
N GLU A 112 -4.18 -13.13 -8.46
CA GLU A 112 -4.98 -13.83 -7.44
C GLU A 112 -6.29 -13.08 -7.14
N PHE A 113 -6.90 -12.47 -8.17
CA PHE A 113 -8.07 -11.60 -7.96
C PHE A 113 -9.25 -12.31 -7.30
N ASP A 114 -9.45 -13.60 -7.53
CA ASP A 114 -10.50 -14.37 -6.85
C ASP A 114 -10.27 -14.45 -5.34
N SER A 115 -9.02 -14.59 -4.91
CA SER A 115 -8.64 -14.56 -3.50
C SER A 115 -8.83 -13.18 -2.90
N VAL A 116 -8.42 -12.15 -3.64
CA VAL A 116 -8.61 -10.74 -3.29
C VAL A 116 -10.09 -10.41 -3.13
N ARG A 117 -10.92 -10.79 -4.10
CA ARG A 117 -12.38 -10.62 -4.09
C ARG A 117 -13.03 -11.20 -2.83
N LYS A 118 -12.65 -12.42 -2.45
CA LYS A 118 -13.15 -13.08 -1.22
C LYS A 118 -12.79 -12.29 0.04
N ILE A 119 -11.56 -11.80 0.14
CA ILE A 119 -11.11 -11.00 1.28
C ILE A 119 -11.89 -9.69 1.35
N ILE A 120 -12.07 -9.00 0.23
CA ILE A 120 -12.80 -7.73 0.17
C ILE A 120 -14.26 -7.92 0.58
N LEU A 121 -14.97 -8.89 0.01
CA LEU A 121 -16.37 -9.15 0.33
C LEU A 121 -16.57 -9.49 1.81
N HIS A 122 -15.74 -10.37 2.35
CA HIS A 122 -15.78 -10.69 3.79
C HIS A 122 -15.52 -9.45 4.67
N SER A 123 -14.58 -8.60 4.24
CA SER A 123 -14.26 -7.36 4.96
C SER A 123 -15.41 -6.37 4.91
N SER A 124 -16.08 -6.21 3.76
CA SER A 124 -17.26 -5.37 3.60
C SER A 124 -18.37 -5.80 4.55
N GLU A 125 -18.71 -7.08 4.59
CA GLU A 125 -19.70 -7.62 5.53
C GLU A 125 -19.35 -7.35 7.01
N CYS A 126 -18.07 -7.50 7.38
CA CYS A 126 -17.62 -7.24 8.74
C CYS A 126 -17.70 -5.75 9.10
N CYS A 127 -17.33 -4.88 8.16
CA CYS A 127 -17.34 -3.43 8.32
C CYS A 127 -18.77 -2.87 8.41
N GLU A 128 -19.66 -3.32 7.54
CA GLU A 128 -21.08 -2.92 7.55
C GLU A 128 -21.76 -3.23 8.88
N LYS A 129 -21.55 -4.43 9.43
CA LYS A 129 -22.12 -4.85 10.74
C LYS A 129 -21.72 -3.94 11.90
N LYS A 130 -20.65 -3.19 11.78
CA LYS A 130 -20.08 -2.35 12.86
C LYS A 130 -19.94 -0.87 12.49
N ASN A 131 -20.45 -0.48 11.33
CA ASN A 131 -20.32 0.88 10.80
C ASN A 131 -18.85 1.35 10.76
N ILE A 132 -17.97 0.49 10.22
CA ILE A 132 -16.55 0.73 10.01
C ILE A 132 -16.36 1.11 8.54
N GLU A 133 -15.57 2.14 8.27
CA GLU A 133 -15.20 2.48 6.90
C GLU A 133 -14.24 1.42 6.32
N LEU A 134 -14.49 0.98 5.09
CA LEU A 134 -13.59 0.09 4.35
C LEU A 134 -12.91 0.86 3.22
N GLY A 135 -11.58 0.94 3.26
CA GLY A 135 -10.75 1.42 2.15
C GLY A 135 -9.94 0.28 1.55
N VAL A 136 -9.83 0.23 0.23
CA VAL A 136 -9.08 -0.78 -0.50
C VAL A 136 -8.04 -0.10 -1.39
N SER A 137 -6.81 -0.57 -1.36
CA SER A 137 -5.76 -0.05 -2.23
C SER A 137 -4.98 -1.17 -2.90
N PHE A 138 -4.60 -0.93 -4.14
CA PHE A 138 -3.77 -1.84 -4.93
C PHE A 138 -2.49 -1.16 -5.36
N THR A 139 -1.36 -1.84 -5.17
CA THR A 139 -0.14 -1.54 -5.91
C THR A 139 0.00 -2.60 -6.99
N SER A 140 -0.23 -2.21 -8.23
CA SER A 140 -0.32 -3.11 -9.38
C SER A 140 0.51 -2.61 -10.55
N ASN A 141 0.93 -3.52 -11.41
CA ASN A 141 1.51 -3.16 -12.70
C ASN A 141 0.46 -2.69 -13.73
N GLY A 142 -0.82 -2.86 -13.46
CA GLY A 142 -1.93 -2.37 -14.26
C GLY A 142 -2.28 -3.18 -15.52
N VAL A 143 -1.56 -4.25 -15.81
CA VAL A 143 -1.75 -5.03 -17.06
C VAL A 143 -3.05 -5.85 -17.05
N LEU A 144 -3.42 -6.38 -15.88
CA LEU A 144 -4.53 -7.34 -15.74
C LEU A 144 -5.89 -6.70 -15.45
N ILE A 145 -5.95 -5.38 -15.37
CA ILE A 145 -7.20 -4.67 -15.09
C ILE A 145 -8.15 -4.82 -16.29
N ASP A 146 -9.37 -5.26 -16.01
CA ASP A 146 -10.44 -5.46 -16.99
C ASP A 146 -11.77 -4.83 -16.54
N ASP A 147 -12.78 -4.97 -17.38
CA ASP A 147 -14.12 -4.40 -17.13
C ASP A 147 -14.86 -5.14 -16.01
N GLU A 148 -14.59 -6.44 -15.83
CA GLU A 148 -15.20 -7.22 -14.75
C GLU A 148 -14.71 -6.72 -13.38
N MET A 149 -13.41 -6.45 -13.24
CA MET A 149 -12.84 -5.87 -12.01
C MET A 149 -13.45 -4.51 -11.70
N VAL A 150 -13.54 -3.62 -12.70
CA VAL A 150 -14.14 -2.29 -12.51
C VAL A 150 -15.61 -2.40 -12.11
N SER A 151 -16.38 -3.27 -12.76
CA SER A 151 -17.79 -3.53 -12.41
C SER A 151 -17.93 -4.04 -10.98
N PHE A 152 -17.08 -4.99 -10.58
CA PHE A 152 -17.05 -5.52 -9.21
C PHE A 152 -16.88 -4.41 -8.16
N PHE A 153 -15.93 -3.49 -8.36
CA PHE A 153 -15.70 -2.40 -7.40
C PHE A 153 -16.88 -1.43 -7.35
N LYS A 154 -17.49 -1.10 -8.48
CA LYS A 154 -18.64 -0.20 -8.57
C LYS A 154 -19.90 -0.80 -7.96
N GLU A 155 -20.24 -2.04 -8.30
CA GLU A 155 -21.42 -2.75 -7.81
C GLU A 155 -21.42 -2.92 -6.29
N ASN A 156 -20.24 -3.09 -5.72
CA ASN A 156 -20.06 -3.19 -4.26
C ASN A 156 -19.78 -1.84 -3.57
N MET A 157 -19.90 -0.72 -4.29
CA MET A 157 -19.70 0.66 -3.77
C MET A 157 -18.41 0.81 -2.95
N LEU A 158 -17.32 0.21 -3.40
CA LEU A 158 -16.06 0.14 -2.68
C LEU A 158 -15.23 1.43 -2.88
N ASP A 159 -14.66 1.95 -1.79
CA ASP A 159 -13.63 2.99 -1.82
C ASP A 159 -12.29 2.35 -2.22
N VAL A 160 -11.98 2.37 -3.51
CA VAL A 160 -10.80 1.70 -4.09
C VAL A 160 -9.86 2.71 -4.72
N THR A 161 -8.57 2.53 -4.51
CA THR A 161 -7.50 3.32 -5.16
C THR A 161 -6.45 2.39 -5.76
N PHE A 162 -6.02 2.68 -6.99
CA PHE A 162 -4.92 1.98 -7.63
C PHE A 162 -3.66 2.84 -7.69
N GLN A 163 -2.54 2.32 -7.19
CA GLN A 163 -1.22 2.82 -7.51
C GLN A 163 -0.65 2.00 -8.66
N ILE A 164 -0.45 2.64 -9.82
CA ILE A 164 0.04 2.00 -11.04
C ILE A 164 1.38 2.60 -11.43
N THR A 165 2.35 1.75 -11.76
CA THR A 165 3.67 2.19 -12.18
C THR A 165 3.74 2.42 -13.69
N LEU A 166 4.15 3.63 -14.08
CA LEU A 166 4.38 4.02 -15.47
C LEU A 166 5.74 4.73 -15.58
N ASP A 167 6.74 4.03 -16.08
CA ASP A 167 8.14 4.49 -16.08
C ASP A 167 8.49 5.25 -17.37
N GLY A 168 8.12 6.54 -17.42
CA GLY A 168 8.45 7.44 -18.52
C GLY A 168 7.60 7.24 -19.79
N ALA A 169 8.15 7.67 -20.94
CA ALA A 169 7.51 7.54 -22.24
C ALA A 169 7.45 6.06 -22.70
N ARG A 170 6.63 5.80 -23.74
CA ARG A 170 6.36 4.44 -24.25
C ARG A 170 7.60 3.59 -24.45
N GLU A 171 8.62 4.14 -25.13
CA GLU A 171 9.82 3.38 -25.45
C GLU A 171 10.63 3.03 -24.21
N GLU A 172 10.80 3.97 -23.29
CA GLU A 172 11.56 3.77 -22.05
C GLU A 172 10.82 2.84 -21.10
N HIS A 173 9.50 3.01 -20.97
CA HIS A 173 8.67 2.10 -20.20
C HIS A 173 8.78 0.66 -20.72
N ASN A 174 8.66 0.46 -22.03
CA ASN A 174 8.68 -0.89 -22.64
C ASN A 174 10.05 -1.59 -22.56
N LYS A 175 11.15 -0.82 -22.47
CA LYS A 175 12.49 -1.37 -22.17
C LYS A 175 12.63 -1.81 -20.70
N THR A 176 11.83 -1.23 -19.84
CA THR A 176 11.92 -1.40 -18.38
C THR A 176 10.92 -2.43 -17.86
N ARG A 177 9.70 -2.41 -18.39
CA ARG A 177 8.56 -3.20 -17.93
C ARG A 177 7.96 -3.98 -19.10
N PHE A 178 8.25 -5.25 -19.13
CA PHE A 178 7.84 -6.14 -20.23
C PHE A 178 7.39 -7.50 -19.70
N THR A 179 6.62 -8.21 -20.51
CA THR A 179 6.18 -9.58 -20.23
C THR A 179 7.31 -10.58 -20.48
N LYS A 180 7.11 -11.84 -20.08
CA LYS A 180 8.05 -12.95 -20.37
C LYS A 180 8.39 -13.11 -21.87
N GLY A 181 7.52 -12.66 -22.77
CA GLY A 181 7.76 -12.65 -24.22
C GLY A 181 8.42 -11.36 -24.74
N SER A 182 8.98 -10.52 -23.87
CA SER A 182 9.58 -9.22 -24.21
C SER A 182 8.59 -8.26 -24.90
N VAL A 183 7.29 -8.43 -24.65
CA VAL A 183 6.26 -7.54 -25.16
C VAL A 183 6.12 -6.36 -24.22
N GLY A 184 6.18 -5.14 -24.78
CA GLY A 184 5.99 -3.90 -24.03
C GLY A 184 4.56 -3.79 -23.46
N THR A 185 4.43 -3.09 -22.33
CA THR A 185 3.17 -3.03 -21.59
C THR A 185 2.54 -1.64 -21.51
N TYR A 186 3.18 -0.63 -22.07
CA TYR A 186 2.72 0.77 -21.98
C TYR A 186 1.28 0.95 -22.45
N ASP A 187 0.95 0.49 -23.65
CA ASP A 187 -0.36 0.74 -24.27
C ASP A 187 -1.52 0.05 -23.54
N ILE A 188 -1.28 -1.16 -23.04
CA ILE A 188 -2.29 -1.85 -22.25
C ILE A 188 -2.50 -1.17 -20.90
N ILE A 189 -1.43 -0.71 -20.27
CA ILE A 189 -1.52 0.00 -18.97
C ILE A 189 -2.26 1.32 -19.14
N ILE A 190 -1.95 2.13 -20.17
CA ILE A 190 -2.66 3.39 -20.45
C ILE A 190 -4.15 3.13 -20.67
N ARG A 191 -4.52 2.13 -21.46
CA ARG A 191 -5.92 1.74 -21.68
C ARG A 191 -6.61 1.34 -20.36
N ASN A 192 -5.92 0.59 -19.53
CA ASN A 192 -6.46 0.13 -18.25
C ASN A 192 -6.58 1.27 -17.23
N ILE A 193 -5.66 2.23 -17.24
CA ILE A 193 -5.80 3.47 -16.46
C ILE A 193 -7.05 4.25 -16.90
N GLN A 194 -7.27 4.41 -18.21
CA GLN A 194 -8.46 5.06 -18.73
C GLN A 194 -9.74 4.35 -18.27
N ARG A 195 -9.77 3.02 -18.34
CA ARG A 195 -10.87 2.18 -17.86
C ARG A 195 -11.18 2.41 -16.37
N LEU A 196 -10.15 2.50 -15.51
CA LEU A 196 -10.34 2.84 -14.09
C LEU A 196 -10.94 4.23 -13.92
N LEU A 197 -10.40 5.24 -14.63
CA LEU A 197 -10.88 6.62 -14.54
C LEU A 197 -12.33 6.76 -15.05
N GLU A 198 -12.70 6.10 -16.13
CA GLU A 198 -14.10 6.01 -16.61
C GLU A 198 -15.01 5.31 -15.59
N GLY A 199 -14.46 4.35 -14.85
CA GLY A 199 -15.09 3.72 -13.69
C GLY A 199 -15.15 4.58 -12.44
N GLN A 200 -14.61 5.81 -12.46
CA GLN A 200 -14.47 6.72 -11.31
C GLN A 200 -13.60 6.15 -10.18
N ILE A 201 -12.66 5.26 -10.53
CA ILE A 201 -11.68 4.70 -9.58
C ILE A 201 -10.40 5.53 -9.64
N PRO A 202 -9.97 6.15 -8.53
CA PRO A 202 -8.75 6.94 -8.45
C PRO A 202 -7.50 6.16 -8.81
N VAL A 203 -6.59 6.79 -9.57
CA VAL A 203 -5.29 6.22 -9.93
C VAL A 203 -4.17 7.15 -9.47
N ILE A 204 -3.22 6.59 -8.73
CA ILE A 204 -1.96 7.23 -8.36
C ILE A 204 -0.89 6.69 -9.31
N LEU A 205 -0.28 7.57 -10.11
CA LEU A 205 0.84 7.18 -10.96
C LEU A 205 2.12 7.17 -10.14
N HIS A 206 2.78 6.02 -10.15
CA HIS A 206 4.11 5.84 -9.57
C HIS A 206 5.13 5.76 -10.69
N ILE A 207 6.19 6.55 -10.60
CA ILE A 207 7.24 6.63 -11.61
C ILE A 207 8.57 6.32 -10.95
N ASN A 208 9.23 5.26 -11.42
CA ASN A 208 10.61 4.98 -11.05
C ASN A 208 11.52 5.56 -12.13
N TYR A 209 12.34 6.50 -11.76
CA TYR A 209 13.30 7.09 -12.70
C TYR A 209 14.75 6.78 -12.29
N THR A 210 15.57 6.56 -13.30
CA THR A 210 17.00 6.33 -13.17
C THR A 210 17.71 7.02 -14.33
N ALA A 211 19.03 7.09 -14.29
CA ALA A 211 19.81 7.60 -15.43
C ALA A 211 19.62 6.79 -16.74
N LYS A 212 18.92 5.65 -16.69
CA LYS A 212 18.65 4.80 -17.87
C LYS A 212 17.28 5.04 -18.51
N ASN A 213 16.33 5.63 -17.78
CA ASN A 213 14.95 5.84 -18.26
C ASN A 213 14.48 7.30 -18.06
N PHE A 214 15.45 8.18 -18.01
CA PHE A 214 15.20 9.64 -17.90
C PHE A 214 15.42 10.30 -19.26
#